data_94bf7e0a027cab55f48ac59382d014aa
#
_entry.id   94bf7e0a027cab55f48ac59382d014aa
#
_cell.length_a   1.000
_cell.length_b   1.000
_cell.length_c   1.000
_cell.angle_alpha   90.00
_cell.angle_beta   90.00
_cell.angle_gamma   90.00
#
_symmetry.space_group_name_H-M   'P 1'
#
loop_
_entity.id
_entity.type
_entity.pdbx_description
1 polymer ?
#
loop_
_entity_poly.entity_id
_entity_poly.type
_entity_poly.pdbx_seq_one_letter_code
_entity_poly.pdbx_strand_id
1 'polypeptide(L)'
;FTNFLFGISKEIIDSKNLDFNILKPLINETVNKIHKLDPIKAQTGPARRNDMNIMKMHENMLENEEIKSLYMVISKMIKEKYGN
;
A
#
# COMPACT_ATOMS: atom_id res chain seq x y z
N PHE A 1 -8.84 -10.45 -3.25
CA PHE A 1 -7.72 -9.89 -2.45
C PHE A 1 -7.69 -8.37 -2.54
N THR A 2 -7.76 -7.83 -3.75
CA THR A 2 -7.70 -6.38 -3.95
C THR A 2 -8.84 -5.67 -3.22
N ASN A 3 -10.06 -6.16 -3.35
CA ASN A 3 -11.20 -5.55 -2.67
C ASN A 3 -11.07 -5.64 -1.15
N PHE A 4 -10.53 -6.73 -0.64
CA PHE A 4 -10.30 -6.89 0.80
C PHE A 4 -9.33 -5.82 1.32
N LEU A 5 -8.29 -5.53 0.56
CA LEU A 5 -7.34 -4.46 0.91
C LEU A 5 -7.98 -3.08 0.87
N PHE A 6 -8.90 -2.84 -0.06
CA PHE A 6 -9.69 -1.60 -0.05
C PHE A 6 -10.53 -1.50 1.22
N GLY A 7 -11.14 -2.60 1.66
CA GLY A 7 -11.90 -2.64 2.91
C GLY A 7 -11.04 -2.32 4.12
N ILE A 8 -9.84 -2.89 4.20
CA ILE A 8 -8.87 -2.59 5.26
C ILE A 8 -8.52 -1.10 5.23
N SER A 9 -8.27 -0.56 4.04
CA SER A 9 -7.95 0.86 3.89
C SER A 9 -9.08 1.76 4.38
N LYS A 10 -10.32 1.38 4.08
CA LYS A 10 -11.49 2.12 4.57
C LYS A 10 -11.55 2.10 6.10
N GLU A 11 -11.32 0.96 6.72
CA GLU A 11 -11.33 0.85 8.18
C GLU A 11 -10.27 1.75 8.82
N ILE A 12 -9.07 1.80 8.26
CA ILE A 12 -7.99 2.66 8.74
C ILE A 12 -8.38 4.14 8.61
N ILE A 13 -8.88 4.52 7.45
CA ILE A 13 -9.30 5.91 7.18
C ILE A 13 -10.44 6.33 8.11
N ASP A 14 -11.43 5.45 8.29
CA ASP A 14 -12.55 5.72 9.20
C ASP A 14 -12.08 5.89 10.65
N SER A 15 -11.07 5.13 11.08
CA SER A 15 -10.53 5.22 12.43
C SER A 15 -9.86 6.56 12.72
N LYS A 16 -9.48 7.29 11.67
CA LYS A 16 -8.88 8.63 11.77
C LYS A 16 -9.89 9.73 11.44
N ASN A 17 -11.18 9.40 11.36
CA ASN A 17 -12.26 10.33 11.02
C ASN A 17 -12.07 11.02 9.67
N LEU A 18 -11.49 10.31 8.72
CA LEU A 18 -11.28 10.80 7.36
C LEU A 18 -12.26 10.10 6.41
N ASP A 19 -12.62 10.80 5.34
CA ASP A 19 -13.54 10.26 4.32
C ASP A 19 -12.75 9.36 3.36
N PHE A 20 -13.25 8.14 3.11
CA PHE A 20 -12.62 7.21 2.18
C PHE A 20 -12.49 7.80 0.77
N ASN A 21 -13.34 8.76 0.42
CA ASN A 21 -13.28 9.43 -0.89
C ASN A 21 -11.93 10.07 -1.19
N ILE A 22 -11.12 10.38 -0.14
CA ILE A 22 -9.78 10.94 -0.35
C ILE A 22 -8.83 9.93 -1.02
N LEU A 23 -9.13 8.62 -0.92
CA LEU A 23 -8.31 7.57 -1.53
C LEU A 23 -8.73 7.23 -2.96
N LYS A 24 -9.94 7.64 -3.39
CA LYS A 24 -10.45 7.26 -4.71
C LYS A 24 -9.57 7.72 -5.88
N PRO A 25 -9.03 8.96 -5.87
CA PRO A 25 -8.10 9.37 -6.93
C PRO A 25 -6.87 8.45 -7.02
N LEU A 26 -6.32 8.03 -5.88
CA LEU A 26 -5.19 7.11 -5.85
C LEU A 26 -5.56 5.74 -6.39
N ILE A 27 -6.73 5.23 -6.00
CA ILE A 27 -7.23 3.95 -6.50
C ILE A 27 -7.39 4.00 -8.01
N ASN A 28 -8.01 5.08 -8.53
CA ASN A 28 -8.20 5.26 -9.97
C ASN A 28 -6.86 5.36 -10.69
N GLU A 29 -5.89 6.08 -10.14
CA GLU A 29 -4.55 6.20 -10.72
C GLU A 29 -3.85 4.85 -10.79
N THR A 30 -3.97 4.04 -9.72
CA THR A 30 -3.37 2.71 -9.68
C THR A 30 -3.94 1.81 -10.78
N VAL A 31 -5.26 1.85 -10.96
CA VAL A 31 -5.92 1.06 -12.01
C VAL A 31 -5.57 1.58 -13.40
N ASN A 32 -5.54 2.90 -13.58
CA ASN A 32 -5.20 3.50 -14.87
C ASN A 32 -3.77 3.16 -15.30
N LYS A 33 -2.86 3.07 -14.36
CA LYS A 33 -1.46 2.72 -14.68
C LYS A 33 -1.35 1.35 -15.31
N ILE A 34 -2.10 0.36 -14.84
CA ILE A 34 -2.01 -1.00 -15.40
C ILE A 34 -2.68 -1.12 -16.77
N HIS A 35 -3.46 -0.11 -17.19
CA HIS A 35 -3.95 -0.02 -18.56
C HIS A 35 -2.89 0.50 -19.53
N LYS A 36 -1.92 1.25 -19.03
CA LYS A 36 -0.86 1.88 -19.83
C LYS A 36 0.48 1.17 -19.73
N LEU A 37 0.74 0.55 -18.59
CA LEU A 37 2.00 -0.12 -18.29
C LEU A 37 1.73 -1.55 -17.84
N ASP A 38 2.68 -2.42 -18.11
CA ASP A 38 2.68 -3.75 -17.51
C ASP A 38 2.72 -3.61 -15.98
N PRO A 39 1.93 -4.40 -15.22
CA PRO A 39 1.92 -4.30 -13.76
C PRO A 39 3.30 -4.40 -13.12
N ILE A 40 4.20 -5.19 -13.71
CA ILE A 40 5.55 -5.34 -13.20
C ILE A 40 6.31 -4.02 -13.29
N LYS A 41 6.08 -3.26 -14.38
CA LYS A 41 6.72 -1.95 -14.59
C LYS A 41 6.02 -0.83 -13.83
N ALA A 42 4.78 -1.04 -13.42
CA ALA A 42 3.99 -0.03 -12.73
C ALA A 42 4.25 0.01 -11.22
N GLN A 43 5.02 -0.95 -10.67
CA GLN A 43 5.25 -1.01 -9.24
C GLN A 43 5.96 0.23 -8.72
N THR A 44 5.37 0.85 -7.69
CA THR A 44 5.89 2.04 -7.00
C THR A 44 5.85 1.81 -5.50
N GLY A 45 6.08 2.86 -4.73
CA GLY A 45 5.93 2.82 -3.29
C GLY A 45 7.26 2.76 -2.54
N PRO A 46 7.22 2.91 -1.22
CA PRO A 46 8.44 3.00 -0.40
C PRO A 46 9.28 1.72 -0.45
N ALA A 47 8.66 0.55 -0.50
CA ALA A 47 9.40 -0.72 -0.60
C ALA A 47 10.16 -0.81 -1.92
N ARG A 48 9.55 -0.36 -3.01
CA ARG A 48 10.19 -0.33 -4.33
C ARG A 48 11.41 0.59 -4.33
N ARG A 49 11.32 1.72 -3.62
CA ARG A 49 12.40 2.71 -3.50
C ARG A 49 13.40 2.38 -2.41
N ASN A 50 13.17 1.30 -1.66
CA ASN A 50 13.99 0.94 -0.50
C ASN A 50 14.00 2.06 0.56
N ASP A 51 12.87 2.71 0.74
CA ASP A 51 12.70 3.80 1.70
C ASP A 51 12.33 3.22 3.08
N MET A 52 13.35 2.82 3.82
CA MET A 52 13.18 2.14 5.10
C MET A 52 12.51 3.03 6.16
N ASN A 53 12.79 4.34 6.13
CA ASN A 53 12.23 5.28 7.11
C ASN A 53 10.71 5.38 6.96
N ILE A 54 10.22 5.47 5.72
CA ILE A 54 8.78 5.55 5.46
C ILE A 54 8.10 4.22 5.81
N MET A 55 8.72 3.10 5.46
CA MET A 55 8.15 1.79 5.80
C MET A 55 8.04 1.60 7.31
N LYS A 56 9.06 2.02 8.06
CA LYS A 56 9.05 1.94 9.52
C LYS A 56 7.95 2.80 10.12
N MET A 57 7.77 4.00 9.58
CA MET A 57 6.71 4.91 10.02
C MET A 57 5.33 4.28 9.77
N HIS A 58 5.11 3.68 8.60
CA HIS A 58 3.86 3.02 8.28
C HIS A 58 3.60 1.85 9.24
N GLU A 59 4.61 1.02 9.51
CA GLU A 59 4.49 -0.10 10.43
C GLU A 59 4.07 0.38 11.82
N ASN A 60 4.67 1.48 12.29
CA ASN A 60 4.35 2.04 13.60
C ASN A 60 2.94 2.63 13.68
N MET A 61 2.38 3.05 12.55
CA MET A 61 1.03 3.59 12.49
C MET A 61 -0.05 2.51 12.46
N LEU A 62 0.29 1.29 12.07
CA LEU A 62 -0.67 0.20 11.99
C LEU A 62 -0.84 -0.44 13.37
N GLU A 63 -2.06 -0.34 13.92
CA GLU A 63 -2.36 -0.83 15.27
C GLU A 63 -2.69 -2.33 15.29
N ASN A 64 -3.32 -2.83 14.23
CA ASN A 64 -3.68 -4.24 14.13
C ASN A 64 -2.45 -5.06 13.75
N GLU A 65 -2.09 -6.03 14.60
CA GLU A 65 -0.88 -6.82 14.41
C GLU A 65 -0.90 -7.69 13.15
N GLU A 66 -2.05 -8.24 12.79
CA GLU A 66 -2.16 -9.03 11.57
C GLU A 66 -1.99 -8.18 10.31
N ILE A 67 -2.57 -6.98 10.31
CA ILE A 67 -2.45 -6.04 9.20
C ILE A 67 -1.01 -5.53 9.10
N LYS A 68 -0.38 -5.25 10.24
CA LYS A 68 1.04 -4.88 10.28
C LYS A 68 1.90 -5.98 9.67
N SER A 69 1.67 -7.24 10.08
CA SER A 69 2.39 -8.38 9.54
C SER A 69 2.19 -8.51 8.03
N LEU A 70 0.97 -8.33 7.56
CA LEU A 70 0.66 -8.35 6.13
C LEU A 70 1.42 -7.27 5.38
N TYR A 71 1.43 -6.05 5.91
CA TYR A 71 2.19 -4.93 5.34
C TYR A 71 3.68 -5.27 5.23
N MET A 72 4.23 -5.84 6.29
CA MET A 72 5.65 -6.19 6.33
C MET A 72 6.00 -7.30 5.33
N VAL A 73 5.14 -8.31 5.21
CA VAL A 73 5.34 -9.42 4.25
C VAL A 73 5.31 -8.91 2.83
N ILE A 74 4.29 -8.11 2.47
CA ILE A 74 4.17 -7.58 1.11
C ILE A 74 5.32 -6.62 0.81
N SER A 75 5.68 -5.76 1.76
CA SER A 75 6.82 -4.85 1.61
C SER A 75 8.12 -5.60 1.35
N LYS A 76 8.35 -6.68 2.08
CA LYS A 76 9.51 -7.54 1.88
C LYS A 76 9.53 -8.14 0.48
N MET A 77 8.39 -8.65 0.03
CA MET A 77 8.27 -9.25 -1.31
C MET A 77 8.56 -8.23 -2.41
N ILE A 78 8.03 -7.02 -2.27
CA ILE A 78 8.28 -5.94 -3.24
C ILE A 78 9.76 -5.57 -3.24
N LYS A 79 10.35 -5.41 -2.07
CA LYS A 79 11.75 -5.06 -1.94
C LYS A 79 12.66 -6.12 -2.57
N GLU A 80 12.39 -7.39 -2.30
CA GLU A 80 13.19 -8.49 -2.84
C GLU A 80 13.09 -8.58 -4.37
N LYS A 81 11.91 -8.29 -4.91
CA LYS A 81 11.69 -8.39 -6.35
C LYS A 81 12.16 -7.15 -7.12
N TYR A 82 11.96 -5.96 -6.59
CA TYR A 82 12.18 -4.71 -7.31
C TYR A 82 13.19 -3.77 -6.67
N GLY A 83 13.43 -3.89 -5.37
CA GLY A 83 14.37 -3.03 -4.66
C GLY A 83 15.81 -3.40 -4.95
N ASN A 84 16.66 -2.41 -4.92
CA ASN A 84 18.11 -2.61 -5.10
C ASN A 84 18.83 -2.52 -3.77
#